data_4665992e74165a9af5a6145920c88257
#
_entry.id   4665992e74165a9af5a6145920c88257
#
_cell.length_a   1.000
_cell.length_b   1.000
_cell.length_c   1.000
_cell.angle_alpha   90.00
_cell.angle_beta   90.00
_cell.angle_gamma   90.00
#
_symmetry.space_group_name_H-M   'P 1'
#
loop_
_entity.id
_entity.type
_entity.pdbx_description
1 polymer ?
#
loop_
_entity_poly.entity_id
_entity_poly.type
_entity_poly.pdbx_seq_one_letter_code
_entity_poly.pdbx_strand_id
1 'polypeptide(L)'
;MARMKFMCDTKRCIECNGCVTACKNENDDALEWGIQRRRVVTLNDGLPGETSISVACMHCTDAPCMAVCPADCFYHTDDGIVLHNKDLCIGCGYCLFACPFGAPQFPKTAAFGDRGKMDKCTFCAGGPEEDHSEAERQKYGANRIAEGKLPMCAELCSTKALLAGDAQVISDIFRERVAYRGAKDAAWGNGDELFLDASKLNKQGGAA
;
A
#
# COMPACT_ATOMS: atom_id res chain seq x y z
N MET A 1 -8.85 11.68 -14.35
CA MET A 1 -8.87 10.36 -13.72
C MET A 1 -8.14 10.46 -12.39
N ALA A 2 -8.77 9.99 -11.34
CA ALA A 2 -8.15 9.89 -10.02
C ALA A 2 -6.92 8.98 -10.12
N ARG A 3 -5.86 9.26 -9.38
CA ARG A 3 -4.66 8.44 -9.35
C ARG A 3 -4.41 7.95 -7.95
N MET A 4 -4.69 6.69 -7.68
CA MET A 4 -4.57 6.11 -6.35
C MET A 4 -3.11 5.96 -5.93
N LYS A 5 -2.75 6.54 -4.79
CA LYS A 5 -1.39 6.50 -4.21
C LYS A 5 -1.41 6.33 -2.71
N PHE A 6 -0.28 5.89 -2.17
CA PHE A 6 0.05 5.96 -0.76
C PHE A 6 1.00 7.14 -0.48
N MET A 7 0.87 7.71 0.71
CA MET A 7 1.83 8.64 1.28
C MET A 7 1.99 8.34 2.77
N CYS A 8 3.21 8.34 3.28
CA CYS A 8 3.49 8.18 4.69
C CYS A 8 4.08 9.48 5.26
N ASP A 9 3.36 10.08 6.20
CA ASP A 9 3.86 11.19 6.99
C ASP A 9 4.72 10.65 8.13
N THR A 10 6.03 10.64 7.93
CA THR A 10 6.99 10.06 8.87
C THR A 10 7.02 10.79 10.22
N LYS A 11 6.58 12.05 10.28
CA LYS A 11 6.47 12.79 11.54
C LYS A 11 5.30 12.34 12.41
N ARG A 12 4.37 11.57 11.86
CA ARG A 12 3.21 11.01 12.57
C ARG A 12 3.30 9.49 12.76
N CYS A 13 4.25 8.84 12.11
CA CYS A 13 4.46 7.40 12.26
C CYS A 13 5.12 7.10 13.62
N ILE A 14 4.47 6.27 14.41
CA ILE A 14 4.93 5.86 15.75
C ILE A 14 5.36 4.39 15.80
N GLU A 15 5.65 3.78 14.66
CA GLU A 15 6.10 2.39 14.54
C GLU A 15 5.17 1.32 15.15
N CYS A 16 3.91 1.62 15.37
CA CYS A 16 2.98 0.72 16.05
C CYS A 16 2.64 -0.57 15.28
N ASN A 17 3.08 -0.72 14.04
CA ASN A 17 2.79 -1.84 13.13
C ASN A 17 1.29 -2.13 12.90
N GLY A 18 0.38 -1.26 13.33
CA GLY A 18 -1.06 -1.41 13.12
C GLY A 18 -1.45 -1.54 11.64
N CYS A 19 -0.75 -0.82 10.73
CA CYS A 19 -0.96 -0.94 9.29
C CYS A 19 -0.52 -2.30 8.73
N VAL A 20 0.49 -2.94 9.32
CA VAL A 20 0.97 -4.27 8.93
C VAL A 20 -0.05 -5.33 9.32
N THR A 21 -0.52 -5.28 10.58
CA THR A 21 -1.54 -6.20 11.10
C THR A 21 -2.86 -6.03 10.35
N ALA A 22 -3.30 -4.79 10.12
CA ALA A 22 -4.50 -4.51 9.33
C ALA A 22 -4.42 -5.08 7.91
N CYS A 23 -3.28 -4.93 7.24
CA CYS A 23 -3.07 -5.48 5.90
C CYS A 23 -3.11 -7.02 5.90
N LYS A 24 -2.50 -7.65 6.90
CA LYS A 24 -2.51 -9.12 7.02
C LYS A 24 -3.92 -9.65 7.27
N ASN A 25 -4.62 -9.12 8.25
CA ASN A 25 -5.95 -9.59 8.61
C ASN A 25 -6.96 -9.42 7.47
N GLU A 26 -6.88 -8.29 6.75
CA GLU A 26 -7.81 -8.01 5.64
C GLU A 26 -7.58 -8.90 4.42
N ASN A 27 -6.36 -9.40 4.24
CA ASN A 27 -5.98 -10.18 3.07
C ASN A 27 -5.52 -11.59 3.45
N ASP A 28 -5.92 -12.12 4.60
CA ASP A 28 -5.43 -13.37 5.17
C ASP A 28 -5.63 -14.55 4.20
N ASP A 29 -6.77 -14.62 3.54
CA ASP A 29 -7.10 -15.68 2.57
C ASP A 29 -6.09 -15.77 1.41
N ALA A 30 -5.51 -14.65 0.99
CA ALA A 30 -4.59 -14.56 -0.16
C ALA A 30 -3.12 -14.63 0.22
N LEU A 31 -2.77 -14.47 1.50
CA LEU A 31 -1.39 -14.36 1.94
C LEU A 31 -0.82 -15.69 2.37
N GLU A 32 0.12 -16.20 1.60
CA GLU A 32 0.93 -17.34 2.02
C GLU A 32 1.83 -16.97 3.20
N TRP A 33 2.22 -17.99 3.99
CA TRP A 33 3.08 -17.80 5.15
C TRP A 33 4.40 -17.11 4.76
N GLY A 34 4.78 -16.09 5.54
CA GLY A 34 6.00 -15.30 5.28
C GLY A 34 5.81 -14.09 4.34
N ILE A 35 4.71 -14.02 3.60
CA ILE A 35 4.41 -12.85 2.74
C ILE A 35 3.96 -11.67 3.59
N GLN A 36 4.56 -10.52 3.35
CA GLN A 36 4.20 -9.25 4.00
C GLN A 36 4.09 -8.13 2.96
N ARG A 37 2.86 -7.84 2.54
CA ARG A 37 2.59 -6.76 1.57
C ARG A 37 2.95 -5.37 2.08
N ARG A 38 2.92 -5.18 3.40
CA ARG A 38 3.26 -3.92 4.08
C ARG A 38 4.20 -4.18 5.25
N ARG A 39 5.14 -3.25 5.47
CA ARG A 39 6.10 -3.28 6.58
C ARG A 39 6.40 -1.87 7.04
N VAL A 40 6.79 -1.72 8.29
CA VAL A 40 7.37 -0.49 8.83
C VAL A 40 8.89 -0.67 8.87
N VAL A 41 9.59 0.35 8.40
CA VAL A 41 11.05 0.41 8.42
C VAL A 41 11.43 1.60 9.27
N THR A 42 12.28 1.37 10.27
CA THR A 42 12.81 2.42 11.15
C THR A 42 14.25 2.70 10.77
N LEU A 43 14.55 3.95 10.52
CA LEU A 43 15.89 4.47 10.26
C LEU A 43 16.45 5.06 11.54
N ASN A 44 17.74 4.87 11.80
CA ASN A 44 18.43 5.34 13.01
C ASN A 44 17.77 4.85 14.32
N ASP A 45 17.31 3.60 14.35
CA ASP A 45 16.67 3.00 15.51
C ASP A 45 17.49 3.21 16.80
N GLY A 46 16.87 3.80 17.84
CA GLY A 46 17.50 4.16 19.09
C GLY A 46 18.55 5.30 19.03
N LEU A 47 18.68 5.99 17.91
CA LEU A 47 19.64 7.08 17.70
C LEU A 47 18.93 8.41 17.40
N PRO A 48 19.65 9.56 17.58
CA PRO A 48 19.10 10.86 17.17
C PRO A 48 18.70 10.87 15.69
N GLY A 49 17.48 11.35 15.39
CA GLY A 49 16.93 11.35 14.03
C GLY A 49 16.23 10.06 13.66
N GLU A 50 15.85 9.23 14.63
CA GLU A 50 14.98 8.08 14.41
C GLU A 50 13.72 8.46 13.64
N THR A 51 13.41 7.69 12.61
CA THR A 51 12.28 7.95 11.74
C THR A 51 11.73 6.65 11.20
N SER A 52 10.43 6.44 11.39
CA SER A 52 9.73 5.25 10.89
C SER A 52 8.88 5.58 9.66
N ILE A 53 8.89 4.67 8.69
CA ILE A 53 8.12 4.78 7.46
C ILE A 53 7.38 3.48 7.15
N SER A 54 6.09 3.59 6.84
CA SER A 54 5.29 2.45 6.38
C SER A 54 5.45 2.27 4.88
N VAL A 55 6.00 1.13 4.45
CA VAL A 55 6.36 0.83 3.06
C VAL A 55 5.52 -0.35 2.53
N ALA A 56 5.11 -0.25 1.27
CA ALA A 56 4.47 -1.31 0.47
C ALA A 56 4.75 -1.06 -1.01
N CYS A 57 4.03 -1.72 -1.92
CA CYS A 57 4.04 -1.35 -3.34
C CYS A 57 3.62 0.12 -3.50
N MET A 58 4.40 0.88 -4.26
CA MET A 58 4.16 2.31 -4.49
C MET A 58 3.23 2.57 -5.69
N HIS A 59 2.78 1.52 -6.37
CA HIS A 59 1.92 1.60 -7.57
C HIS A 59 2.45 2.63 -8.58
N CYS A 60 3.72 2.44 -8.99
CA CYS A 60 4.47 3.36 -9.85
C CYS A 60 3.75 3.60 -11.18
N THR A 61 3.87 4.81 -11.72
CA THR A 61 3.38 5.16 -13.06
C THR A 61 4.15 4.43 -14.14
N ASP A 62 5.47 4.49 -14.01
CA ASP A 62 6.43 3.76 -14.84
C ASP A 62 6.98 2.64 -13.94
N ALA A 63 6.31 1.48 -14.00
CA ALA A 63 6.53 0.39 -13.07
C ALA A 63 7.65 -0.55 -13.57
N PRO A 64 8.85 -0.53 -12.97
CA PRO A 64 9.96 -1.40 -13.42
C PRO A 64 9.59 -2.88 -13.37
N CYS A 65 8.77 -3.30 -12.42
CA CYS A 65 8.31 -4.68 -12.31
C CYS A 65 7.45 -5.15 -13.49
N MET A 66 6.72 -4.23 -14.14
CA MET A 66 5.99 -4.52 -15.40
C MET A 66 6.97 -4.67 -16.56
N ALA A 67 7.88 -3.71 -16.68
CA ALA A 67 8.84 -3.66 -17.81
C ALA A 67 9.72 -4.91 -17.93
N VAL A 68 10.02 -5.57 -16.79
CA VAL A 68 10.89 -6.76 -16.77
C VAL A 68 10.12 -8.09 -16.75
N CYS A 69 8.79 -8.07 -16.76
CA CYS A 69 8.00 -9.29 -16.62
C CYS A 69 7.90 -10.03 -17.97
N PRO A 70 8.53 -11.23 -18.15
CA PRO A 70 8.48 -11.94 -19.42
C PRO A 70 7.13 -12.63 -19.66
N ALA A 71 6.28 -12.74 -18.62
CA ALA A 71 4.98 -13.40 -18.69
C ALA A 71 3.81 -12.39 -18.70
N ASP A 72 4.11 -11.10 -18.79
CA ASP A 72 3.11 -10.02 -18.87
C ASP A 72 2.04 -10.06 -17.77
N CYS A 73 2.47 -10.46 -16.56
CA CYS A 73 1.52 -10.64 -15.44
C CYS A 73 0.94 -9.34 -14.90
N PHE A 74 1.58 -8.19 -15.14
CA PHE A 74 1.18 -6.92 -14.51
C PHE A 74 0.34 -6.06 -15.45
N TYR A 75 -0.55 -5.29 -14.87
CA TYR A 75 -1.35 -4.30 -15.59
C TYR A 75 -1.67 -3.10 -14.70
N HIS A 76 -2.02 -1.97 -15.30
CA HIS A 76 -2.58 -0.82 -14.60
C HIS A 76 -4.10 -0.84 -14.68
N THR A 77 -4.72 -0.45 -13.59
CA THR A 77 -6.13 -0.05 -13.61
C THR A 77 -6.27 1.40 -14.10
N ASP A 78 -7.49 1.83 -14.42
CA ASP A 78 -7.77 3.19 -14.91
C ASP A 78 -7.38 4.29 -13.90
N ASP A 79 -7.41 3.99 -12.61
CA ASP A 79 -7.00 4.86 -11.52
C ASP A 79 -5.51 4.71 -11.12
N GLY A 80 -4.74 3.99 -11.94
CA GLY A 80 -3.28 3.89 -11.87
C GLY A 80 -2.75 2.96 -10.77
N ILE A 81 -3.56 2.03 -10.28
CA ILE A 81 -3.10 0.95 -9.42
C ILE A 81 -2.39 -0.10 -10.28
N VAL A 82 -1.19 -0.53 -9.88
CA VAL A 82 -0.51 -1.66 -10.52
C VAL A 82 -1.04 -2.94 -9.91
N LEU A 83 -1.75 -3.74 -10.68
CA LEU A 83 -2.22 -5.08 -10.30
C LEU A 83 -1.41 -6.18 -10.99
N HIS A 84 -1.72 -7.43 -10.70
CA HIS A 84 -1.04 -8.57 -11.28
C HIS A 84 -1.97 -9.77 -11.39
N ASN A 85 -1.74 -10.60 -12.41
CA ASN A 85 -2.42 -11.87 -12.58
C ASN A 85 -1.49 -13.01 -12.11
N LYS A 86 -1.86 -13.69 -11.02
CA LYS A 86 -1.09 -14.81 -10.46
C LYS A 86 -1.06 -16.02 -11.40
N ASP A 87 -2.09 -16.23 -12.22
CA ASP A 87 -2.17 -17.39 -13.11
C ASP A 87 -1.12 -17.32 -14.23
N LEU A 88 -0.81 -16.11 -14.70
CA LEU A 88 0.24 -15.87 -15.70
C LEU A 88 1.66 -15.94 -15.11
N CYS A 89 1.83 -15.78 -13.80
CA CYS A 89 3.13 -15.71 -13.18
C CYS A 89 3.89 -17.04 -13.28
N ILE A 90 5.13 -17.00 -13.76
CA ILE A 90 6.03 -18.17 -13.93
C ILE A 90 7.07 -18.29 -12.80
N GLY A 91 7.02 -17.44 -11.77
CA GLY A 91 7.95 -17.52 -10.63
C GLY A 91 9.41 -17.14 -10.94
N CYS A 92 9.66 -16.35 -11.99
CA CYS A 92 11.03 -16.01 -12.41
C CYS A 92 11.79 -15.07 -11.45
N GLY A 93 11.08 -14.20 -10.73
CA GLY A 93 11.66 -13.29 -9.73
C GLY A 93 12.24 -11.99 -10.30
N TYR A 94 12.20 -11.72 -11.60
CA TYR A 94 12.76 -10.48 -12.17
C TYR A 94 12.14 -9.23 -11.57
N CYS A 95 10.84 -9.25 -11.31
CA CYS A 95 10.12 -8.14 -10.69
C CYS A 95 10.62 -7.82 -9.27
N LEU A 96 11.10 -8.82 -8.52
CA LEU A 96 11.69 -8.62 -7.19
C LEU A 96 12.99 -7.82 -7.29
N PHE A 97 13.86 -8.17 -8.24
CA PHE A 97 15.15 -7.49 -8.44
C PHE A 97 14.98 -6.10 -9.06
N ALA A 98 13.98 -5.90 -9.90
CA ALA A 98 13.72 -4.62 -10.54
C ALA A 98 13.05 -3.60 -9.62
N CYS A 99 12.38 -4.04 -8.55
CA CYS A 99 11.64 -3.15 -7.68
C CYS A 99 12.55 -2.48 -6.62
N PRO A 100 12.72 -1.14 -6.65
CA PRO A 100 13.59 -0.44 -5.68
C PRO A 100 13.03 -0.48 -4.24
N PHE A 101 11.75 -0.84 -4.08
CA PHE A 101 11.07 -0.92 -2.78
C PHE A 101 10.97 -2.36 -2.25
N GLY A 102 11.41 -3.37 -3.01
CA GLY A 102 11.29 -4.78 -2.64
C GLY A 102 9.83 -5.23 -2.43
N ALA A 103 8.87 -4.65 -3.17
CA ALA A 103 7.46 -4.94 -2.97
C ALA A 103 7.02 -6.33 -3.47
N PRO A 104 7.43 -6.82 -4.66
CA PRO A 104 7.14 -8.18 -5.08
C PRO A 104 7.81 -9.20 -4.16
N GLN A 105 7.06 -10.20 -3.72
CA GLN A 105 7.54 -11.26 -2.83
C GLN A 105 7.14 -12.63 -3.39
N PHE A 106 7.82 -13.66 -2.93
CA PHE A 106 7.55 -15.05 -3.30
C PHE A 106 7.45 -15.90 -2.05
N PRO A 107 6.56 -16.90 -1.99
CA PRO A 107 6.37 -17.72 -0.79
C PRO A 107 7.57 -18.60 -0.46
N LYS A 108 8.44 -18.88 -1.46
CA LYS A 108 9.61 -19.73 -1.29
C LYS A 108 10.89 -19.04 -1.73
N THR A 109 11.97 -19.23 -0.99
CA THR A 109 13.32 -18.94 -1.41
C THR A 109 13.83 -20.12 -2.22
N ALA A 110 13.72 -20.07 -3.55
CA ALA A 110 14.07 -21.16 -4.43
C ALA A 110 14.62 -20.65 -5.78
N ALA A 111 15.04 -21.57 -6.63
CA ALA A 111 15.49 -21.28 -7.98
C ALA A 111 14.35 -20.77 -8.88
N PHE A 112 14.69 -20.37 -10.09
CA PHE A 112 13.73 -19.99 -11.11
C PHE A 112 12.66 -21.08 -11.31
N GLY A 113 11.38 -20.68 -11.28
CA GLY A 113 10.23 -21.58 -11.47
C GLY A 113 9.71 -22.23 -10.17
N ASP A 114 10.55 -22.42 -9.16
CA ASP A 114 10.17 -23.11 -7.92
C ASP A 114 9.78 -22.15 -6.78
N ARG A 115 9.83 -20.84 -7.01
CA ARG A 115 9.56 -19.81 -6.00
C ARG A 115 8.08 -19.66 -5.64
N GLY A 116 7.19 -20.27 -6.40
CA GLY A 116 5.75 -20.05 -6.34
C GLY A 116 5.32 -18.79 -7.11
N LYS A 117 4.08 -18.37 -6.92
CA LYS A 117 3.51 -17.21 -7.58
C LYS A 117 3.89 -15.93 -6.82
N MET A 118 4.19 -14.86 -7.57
CA MET A 118 4.50 -13.57 -6.98
C MET A 118 3.28 -12.98 -6.27
N ASP A 119 3.51 -12.37 -5.10
CA ASP A 119 2.53 -11.55 -4.39
C ASP A 119 3.09 -10.15 -4.10
N LYS A 120 2.23 -9.15 -4.06
CA LYS A 120 2.52 -7.78 -3.66
C LYS A 120 1.23 -7.07 -3.25
N CYS A 121 1.33 -5.89 -2.65
CA CYS A 121 0.18 -5.04 -2.36
C CYS A 121 -0.67 -4.80 -3.61
N THR A 122 -1.98 -5.03 -3.50
CA THR A 122 -3.00 -4.79 -4.53
C THR A 122 -3.74 -3.47 -4.32
N PHE A 123 -3.36 -2.66 -3.34
CA PHE A 123 -4.10 -1.48 -2.88
C PHE A 123 -5.50 -1.83 -2.31
N CYS A 124 -5.73 -3.08 -1.95
CA CYS A 124 -7.05 -3.65 -1.66
C CYS A 124 -8.05 -3.43 -2.81
N ALA A 125 -7.60 -3.60 -4.05
CA ALA A 125 -8.37 -3.47 -5.28
C ALA A 125 -8.52 -4.81 -6.01
N GLY A 126 -8.40 -5.93 -5.28
CA GLY A 126 -8.57 -7.27 -5.84
C GLY A 126 -7.56 -7.64 -6.92
N GLY A 127 -8.01 -8.31 -7.95
CA GLY A 127 -7.23 -8.81 -9.08
C GLY A 127 -8.04 -8.86 -10.38
N PRO A 128 -7.68 -9.73 -11.34
CA PRO A 128 -8.38 -9.86 -12.62
C PRO A 128 -9.62 -10.75 -12.57
N GLU A 129 -9.94 -11.33 -11.43
CA GLU A 129 -11.13 -12.15 -11.22
C GLU A 129 -12.38 -11.28 -11.10
N GLU A 130 -13.57 -11.90 -11.08
CA GLU A 130 -14.81 -11.19 -10.83
C GLU A 130 -14.82 -10.57 -9.42
N ASP A 131 -15.19 -9.30 -9.33
CA ASP A 131 -15.21 -8.54 -8.07
C ASP A 131 -15.99 -9.28 -6.97
N HIS A 132 -15.39 -9.37 -5.79
CA HIS A 132 -15.94 -10.04 -4.60
C HIS A 132 -16.19 -11.55 -4.76
N SER A 133 -15.68 -12.17 -5.83
CA SER A 133 -15.72 -13.63 -5.97
C SER A 133 -14.79 -14.31 -4.95
N GLU A 134 -15.12 -15.58 -4.64
CA GLU A 134 -14.26 -16.40 -3.79
C GLU A 134 -12.86 -16.58 -4.41
N ALA A 135 -12.78 -16.67 -5.74
CA ALA A 135 -11.52 -16.80 -6.47
C ALA A 135 -10.65 -15.54 -6.32
N GLU A 136 -11.25 -14.35 -6.42
CA GLU A 136 -10.55 -13.08 -6.18
C GLU A 136 -10.01 -13.03 -4.75
N ARG A 137 -10.87 -13.33 -3.78
CA ARG A 137 -10.52 -13.28 -2.37
C ARG A 137 -9.36 -14.20 -2.01
N GLN A 138 -9.39 -15.44 -2.47
CA GLN A 138 -8.35 -16.43 -2.23
C GLN A 138 -7.02 -16.08 -2.91
N LYS A 139 -7.06 -15.49 -4.11
CA LYS A 139 -5.84 -15.15 -4.85
C LYS A 139 -5.26 -13.78 -4.50
N TYR A 140 -6.11 -12.77 -4.29
CA TYR A 140 -5.69 -11.36 -4.22
C TYR A 140 -6.05 -10.68 -2.90
N GLY A 141 -6.98 -11.24 -2.12
CA GLY A 141 -7.49 -10.69 -0.86
C GLY A 141 -8.68 -9.77 -1.08
N ALA A 142 -8.89 -8.85 -0.14
CA ALA A 142 -10.06 -7.98 -0.15
C ALA A 142 -10.04 -6.97 -1.32
N ASN A 143 -11.22 -6.74 -1.90
CA ASN A 143 -11.47 -5.70 -2.89
C ASN A 143 -12.31 -4.57 -2.27
N ARG A 144 -11.66 -3.71 -1.49
CA ARG A 144 -12.28 -2.58 -0.79
C ARG A 144 -12.51 -1.38 -1.70
N ILE A 145 -11.67 -1.25 -2.73
CA ILE A 145 -11.75 -0.13 -3.67
C ILE A 145 -13.06 -0.22 -4.47
N ALA A 146 -13.48 -1.40 -4.88
CA ALA A 146 -14.78 -1.60 -5.52
C ALA A 146 -15.98 -1.20 -4.63
N GLU A 147 -15.79 -1.23 -3.31
CA GLU A 147 -16.78 -0.76 -2.33
C GLU A 147 -16.68 0.75 -2.04
N GLY A 148 -15.78 1.48 -2.71
CA GLY A 148 -15.50 2.89 -2.43
C GLY A 148 -14.79 3.14 -1.09
N LYS A 149 -14.15 2.11 -0.52
CA LYS A 149 -13.43 2.18 0.77
C LYS A 149 -11.93 2.33 0.56
N LEU A 150 -11.26 2.93 1.55
CA LEU A 150 -9.79 3.01 1.56
C LEU A 150 -9.15 1.64 1.84
N PRO A 151 -7.89 1.43 1.42
CA PRO A 151 -7.12 0.28 1.87
C PRO A 151 -7.09 0.20 3.39
N MET A 152 -7.34 -0.99 3.96
CA MET A 152 -7.48 -1.21 5.40
C MET A 152 -6.29 -0.66 6.21
N CYS A 153 -5.08 -0.80 5.69
CA CYS A 153 -3.88 -0.31 6.35
C CYS A 153 -3.84 1.21 6.55
N ALA A 154 -4.44 1.99 5.66
CA ALA A 154 -4.56 3.45 5.79
C ALA A 154 -5.76 3.81 6.68
N GLU A 155 -6.87 3.11 6.52
CA GLU A 155 -8.08 3.34 7.33
C GLU A 155 -7.81 3.12 8.82
N LEU A 156 -7.13 2.02 9.18
CA LEU A 156 -6.81 1.68 10.58
C LEU A 156 -5.51 2.32 11.11
N CYS A 157 -4.86 3.19 10.34
CA CYS A 157 -3.70 3.92 10.88
C CYS A 157 -4.15 4.89 11.98
N SER A 158 -3.81 4.60 13.23
CA SER A 158 -4.27 5.33 14.42
C SER A 158 -3.85 6.81 14.40
N THR A 159 -2.62 7.09 13.97
CA THR A 159 -2.07 8.45 13.88
C THR A 159 -2.37 9.13 12.55
N LYS A 160 -3.03 8.42 11.60
CA LYS A 160 -3.20 8.88 10.21
C LYS A 160 -1.88 9.30 9.53
N ALA A 161 -0.78 8.67 9.95
CA ALA A 161 0.51 8.81 9.27
C ALA A 161 0.44 8.26 7.85
N LEU A 162 -0.19 7.11 7.66
CA LEU A 162 -0.38 6.49 6.36
C LEU A 162 -1.65 7.03 5.69
N LEU A 163 -1.47 7.75 4.60
CA LEU A 163 -2.55 8.23 3.74
C LEU A 163 -2.65 7.35 2.50
N ALA A 164 -3.87 7.13 2.02
CA ALA A 164 -4.16 6.45 0.76
C ALA A 164 -5.36 7.10 0.09
N GLY A 165 -5.42 7.05 -1.23
CA GLY A 165 -6.50 7.62 -2.01
C GLY A 165 -5.99 8.38 -3.22
N ASP A 166 -6.81 9.31 -3.74
CA ASP A 166 -6.43 10.18 -4.85
C ASP A 166 -5.17 10.99 -4.53
N ALA A 167 -4.20 10.96 -5.45
CA ALA A 167 -2.89 11.57 -5.25
C ALA A 167 -2.95 13.08 -4.98
N GLN A 168 -3.88 13.79 -5.64
CA GLN A 168 -4.03 15.22 -5.44
C GLN A 168 -4.50 15.51 -4.03
N VAL A 169 -5.50 14.78 -3.58
CA VAL A 169 -6.11 14.98 -2.27
C VAL A 169 -5.15 14.64 -1.14
N ILE A 170 -4.49 13.48 -1.19
CA ILE A 170 -3.50 13.13 -0.14
C ILE A 170 -2.33 14.10 -0.13
N SER A 171 -1.95 14.66 -1.29
CA SER A 171 -0.92 15.69 -1.39
C SER A 171 -1.36 17.00 -0.76
N ASP A 172 -2.61 17.40 -0.94
CA ASP A 172 -3.16 18.61 -0.33
C ASP A 172 -3.22 18.49 1.20
N ILE A 173 -3.69 17.35 1.70
CA ILE A 173 -3.66 17.04 3.14
C ILE A 173 -2.23 17.13 3.69
N PHE A 174 -1.25 16.57 2.97
CA PHE A 174 0.14 16.60 3.42
C PHE A 174 0.73 18.01 3.40
N ARG A 175 0.45 18.81 2.37
CA ARG A 175 0.86 20.23 2.30
C ARG A 175 0.28 21.05 3.46
N GLU A 176 -0.99 20.86 3.79
CA GLU A 176 -1.64 21.51 4.95
C GLU A 176 -0.91 21.16 6.25
N ARG A 177 -0.55 19.89 6.45
CA ARG A 177 0.20 19.43 7.63
C ARG A 177 1.59 20.08 7.71
N VAL A 178 2.29 20.16 6.59
CA VAL A 178 3.63 20.79 6.52
C VAL A 178 3.53 22.28 6.82
N ALA A 179 2.58 22.98 6.22
CA ALA A 179 2.35 24.40 6.46
C ALA A 179 2.01 24.69 7.92
N TYR A 180 1.13 23.87 8.52
CA TYR A 180 0.76 24.01 9.93
C TYR A 180 1.95 23.83 10.87
N ARG A 181 2.80 22.82 10.64
CA ARG A 181 4.02 22.59 11.42
C ARG A 181 4.99 23.77 11.33
N GLY A 182 5.19 24.30 10.12
CA GLY A 182 6.05 25.47 9.91
C GLY A 182 5.54 26.76 10.56
N ALA A 183 4.20 26.92 10.65
CA ALA A 183 3.60 28.12 11.20
C ALA A 183 3.57 28.17 12.73
N LYS A 184 3.64 27.03 13.42
CA LYS A 184 3.37 26.97 14.86
C LYS A 184 4.50 26.41 15.73
N ASP A 185 5.68 26.08 15.17
CA ASP A 185 6.67 25.23 15.88
C ASP A 185 5.96 24.02 16.55
N ALA A 186 5.09 23.39 15.80
CA ALA A 186 3.96 22.64 16.28
C ALA A 186 4.38 21.47 17.14
N ALA A 187 4.07 21.58 18.40
CA ALA A 187 4.03 20.46 19.31
C ALA A 187 3.16 19.33 18.71
N TRP A 188 3.63 18.13 18.79
CA TRP A 188 2.95 16.90 18.47
C TRP A 188 1.55 16.84 19.07
N GLY A 189 0.56 16.48 18.26
CA GLY A 189 -0.65 15.90 18.82
C GLY A 189 -1.77 16.84 19.19
N ASN A 190 -2.04 17.88 18.42
CA ASN A 190 -3.38 18.48 18.48
C ASN A 190 -4.38 17.48 17.90
N GLY A 191 -5.20 16.88 18.77
CA GLY A 191 -6.22 15.89 18.41
C GLY A 191 -7.16 16.34 17.29
N ASP A 192 -7.40 17.65 17.19
CA ASP A 192 -8.25 18.28 16.18
C ASP A 192 -7.74 18.05 14.74
N GLU A 193 -6.41 18.03 14.51
CA GLU A 193 -5.83 17.74 13.20
C GLU A 193 -6.07 16.30 12.73
N LEU A 194 -6.03 15.36 13.66
CA LEU A 194 -6.31 13.96 13.37
C LEU A 194 -7.73 13.75 12.85
N PHE A 195 -8.70 14.42 13.46
CA PHE A 195 -10.11 14.29 13.10
C PHE A 195 -10.46 15.01 11.80
N LEU A 196 -9.88 16.18 11.56
CA LEU A 196 -10.11 16.94 10.32
C LEU A 196 -9.62 16.15 9.09
N ASP A 197 -8.44 15.55 9.16
CA ASP A 197 -7.90 14.73 8.08
C ASP A 197 -8.73 13.46 7.84
N ALA A 198 -9.18 12.82 8.91
CA ALA A 198 -10.03 11.64 8.81
C ALA A 198 -11.36 11.95 8.12
N SER A 199 -11.93 13.13 8.37
CA SER A 199 -13.18 13.57 7.74
C SER A 199 -13.01 13.84 6.23
N LYS A 200 -11.86 14.36 5.81
CA LYS A 200 -11.53 14.57 4.40
C LYS A 200 -11.34 13.24 3.68
N LEU A 201 -10.66 12.28 4.29
CA LEU A 201 -10.46 10.93 3.72
C LEU A 201 -11.78 10.17 3.54
N ASN A 202 -12.70 10.28 4.49
CA ASN A 202 -14.00 9.61 4.43
C ASN A 202 -14.96 10.22 3.39
N LYS A 203 -14.78 11.48 2.98
CA LYS A 203 -15.63 12.11 1.96
C LYS A 203 -15.31 11.68 0.53
N GLN A 204 -14.21 10.96 0.32
CA GLN A 204 -13.75 10.57 -1.01
C GLN A 204 -14.14 9.15 -1.42
N GLY A 205 -14.59 8.33 -0.50
CA GLY A 205 -15.19 7.04 -0.81
C GLY A 205 -16.61 7.13 -1.42
N GLY A 206 -17.08 8.33 -1.71
CA GLY A 206 -18.45 8.58 -2.17
C GLY A 206 -18.56 9.33 -3.51
N ALA A 207 -17.51 9.36 -4.33
CA ALA A 207 -17.57 9.97 -5.66
C ALA A 207 -16.87 9.07 -6.68
N ALA A 208 -17.58 8.08 -7.17
CA ALA A 208 -17.40 7.48 -8.47
C ALA A 208 -18.66 7.73 -9.28
#